data_e83e5b0b84c5c60b2bdb11c3b24469be
#
_entry.id   e83e5b0b84c5c60b2bdb11c3b24469be
#
_cell.length_a   1.000
_cell.length_b   1.000
_cell.length_c   1.000
_cell.angle_alpha   90.00
_cell.angle_beta   90.00
_cell.angle_gamma   90.00
#
_symmetry.space_group_name_H-M   'P 1'
#
loop_
_entity.id
_entity.type
_entity.pdbx_description
1 polymer ?
#
loop_
_entity_poly.entity_id
_entity_poly.type
_entity_poly.pdbx_seq_one_letter_code
_entity_poly.pdbx_strand_id
1 'polypeptide(L)' 'DRRNKKREIRRLWITRINAAARINGLSYSVFMNGLKKAGVVLDRKVLADMAVNDPTAFAALVEVAKKAVA' A
#
# COMPACT_ATOMS: atom_id res chain seq x y z
N ASP A 1 8.04 0.99 25.03
CA ASP A 1 7.15 -0.16 25.16
C ASP A 1 6.97 -0.86 23.82
N ARG A 2 7.02 -2.20 23.82
CA ARG A 2 6.94 -3.03 22.61
C ARG A 2 5.63 -2.83 21.84
N ARG A 3 4.52 -2.67 22.55
CA ARG A 3 3.21 -2.45 21.92
C ARG A 3 3.15 -1.12 21.17
N ASN A 4 3.73 -0.07 21.76
CA ASN A 4 3.78 1.24 21.13
C ASN A 4 4.67 1.23 19.89
N LYS A 5 5.81 0.54 19.93
CA LYS A 5 6.68 0.40 18.77
C LYS A 5 5.98 -0.28 17.60
N LYS A 6 5.24 -1.38 17.86
CA LYS A 6 4.49 -2.09 16.82
C LYS A 6 3.42 -1.20 16.18
N ARG A 7 2.70 -0.43 17.00
CA ARG A 7 1.68 0.51 16.51
C ARG A 7 2.30 1.61 15.67
N GLU A 8 3.43 2.16 16.11
CA GLU A 8 4.13 3.22 15.39
C GLU A 8 4.68 2.74 14.05
N ILE A 9 5.28 1.54 14.01
CA ILE A 9 5.79 0.94 12.79
C ILE A 9 4.64 0.70 11.80
N ARG A 10 3.54 0.12 12.27
CA ARG A 10 2.37 -0.14 11.42
C ARG A 10 1.77 1.15 10.89
N ARG A 11 1.67 2.18 11.72
CA ARG A 11 1.19 3.50 11.33
C ARG A 11 2.11 4.11 10.25
N LEU A 12 3.41 3.94 10.41
CA LEU A 12 4.39 4.40 9.44
C LEU A 12 4.22 3.70 8.08
N TRP A 13 4.02 2.39 8.08
CA TRP A 13 3.76 1.63 6.85
C TRP A 13 2.50 2.13 6.15
N ILE A 14 1.42 2.29 6.91
CA ILE A 14 0.15 2.79 6.37
C ILE A 14 0.33 4.19 5.78
N THR A 15 1.04 5.07 6.47
CA THR A 15 1.32 6.43 5.98
C THR A 15 2.10 6.41 4.66
N ARG A 16 3.12 5.57 4.57
CA ARG A 16 3.93 5.44 3.35
C ARG A 16 3.12 4.89 2.17
N ILE A 17 2.33 3.85 2.42
CA ILE A 17 1.47 3.25 1.41
C ILE A 17 0.43 4.27 0.93
N ASN A 18 -0.19 4.98 1.86
CA ASN A 18 -1.20 5.98 1.55
C ASN A 18 -0.64 7.12 0.70
N ALA A 19 0.54 7.64 1.07
CA ALA A 19 1.20 8.70 0.31
C ALA A 19 1.50 8.26 -1.12
N ALA A 20 2.06 7.07 -1.28
CA ALA A 20 2.41 6.52 -2.60
C ALA A 20 1.16 6.23 -3.44
N ALA A 21 0.10 5.71 -2.83
CA ALA A 21 -1.15 5.45 -3.51
C ALA A 21 -1.80 6.74 -3.99
N ARG A 22 -1.78 7.81 -3.19
CA ARG A 22 -2.33 9.12 -3.55
C ARG A 22 -1.57 9.76 -4.70
N ILE A 23 -0.26 9.63 -4.74
CA ILE A 23 0.56 10.10 -5.85
C ILE A 23 0.09 9.45 -7.16
N ASN A 24 -0.36 8.20 -7.09
CA ASN A 24 -0.87 7.45 -8.23
C ASN A 24 -2.40 7.56 -8.40
N GLY A 25 -3.06 8.39 -7.62
CA GLY A 25 -4.48 8.70 -7.77
C GLY A 25 -5.46 7.85 -6.98
N LEU A 26 -5.00 7.07 -6.01
CA LEU A 26 -5.89 6.26 -5.16
C LEU A 26 -5.70 6.59 -3.68
N SER A 27 -6.78 6.42 -2.90
CA SER A 27 -6.67 6.43 -1.44
C SER A 27 -6.16 5.08 -0.95
N TYR A 28 -5.66 5.04 0.28
CA TYR A 28 -5.19 3.80 0.90
C TYR A 28 -6.27 2.72 0.90
N SER A 29 -7.49 3.08 1.31
CA SER A 29 -8.60 2.13 1.41
C SER A 29 -8.95 1.51 0.05
N VAL A 30 -9.04 2.34 -0.98
CA VAL A 30 -9.35 1.88 -2.34
C VAL A 30 -8.22 1.00 -2.89
N PHE A 31 -6.97 1.41 -2.66
CA PHE A 31 -5.81 0.63 -3.09
C PHE A 31 -5.79 -0.76 -2.46
N MET A 32 -5.95 -0.84 -1.14
CA MET A 32 -5.94 -2.12 -0.42
C MET A 32 -7.12 -3.00 -0.83
N ASN A 33 -8.30 -2.42 -1.00
CA ASN A 33 -9.48 -3.14 -1.47
C ASN A 33 -9.28 -3.67 -2.90
N GLY A 34 -8.68 -2.86 -3.77
CA GLY A 34 -8.40 -3.25 -5.14
C GLY A 34 -7.41 -4.41 -5.22
N LEU A 35 -6.35 -4.39 -4.40
CA LEU A 35 -5.41 -5.50 -4.34
C LEU A 35 -6.09 -6.78 -3.84
N LYS A 36 -6.94 -6.67 -2.85
CA LYS A 36 -7.70 -7.80 -2.33
C LYS A 36 -8.61 -8.41 -3.39
N LYS A 37 -9.33 -7.57 -4.14
CA LYS A 37 -10.20 -8.00 -5.24
C LYS A 37 -9.41 -8.65 -6.38
N ALA A 38 -8.21 -8.16 -6.64
CA ALA A 38 -7.34 -8.72 -7.67
C ALA A 38 -6.65 -10.02 -7.25
N GLY A 39 -6.80 -10.43 -5.99
CA GLY A 39 -6.17 -11.63 -5.47
C GLY A 39 -4.70 -11.47 -5.13
N VAL A 40 -4.23 -10.23 -5.01
CA VAL A 40 -2.84 -9.94 -4.63
C VAL A 40 -2.72 -10.02 -3.12
N VAL A 41 -1.84 -10.90 -2.64
CA VAL A 41 -1.61 -11.10 -1.20
C VAL A 41 -0.21 -10.60 -0.85
N LEU A 42 -0.14 -9.35 -0.42
CA LEU A 42 1.10 -8.73 0.04
C LEU A 42 0.84 -8.06 1.39
N ASP A 43 1.81 -8.17 2.31
CA ASP A 43 1.65 -7.52 3.59
C ASP A 43 2.03 -6.04 3.52
N ARG A 44 1.67 -5.29 4.57
CA ARG A 44 1.91 -3.84 4.63
C ARG A 44 3.39 -3.49 4.63
N LYS A 45 4.22 -4.34 5.22
CA LYS A 45 5.67 -4.14 5.27
C LYS A 45 6.26 -4.16 3.85
N VAL A 46 5.88 -5.17 3.06
CA VAL A 46 6.34 -5.31 1.67
C VAL A 46 5.87 -4.12 0.83
N LEU A 47 4.60 -3.74 0.96
CA LEU A 47 4.04 -2.61 0.22
C LEU A 47 4.73 -1.29 0.57
N ALA A 48 4.99 -1.05 1.86
CA ALA A 48 5.68 0.15 2.29
C ALA A 48 7.12 0.19 1.78
N ASP A 49 7.78 -0.96 1.77
CA ASP A 49 9.13 -1.08 1.24
C ASP A 49 9.18 -0.79 -0.26
N MET A 50 8.23 -1.33 -1.03
CA MET A 50 8.11 -1.05 -2.46
C MET A 50 7.84 0.43 -2.72
N ALA A 51 7.02 1.07 -1.91
CA ALA A 51 6.69 2.48 -2.05
C ALA A 51 7.92 3.37 -1.96
N VAL A 52 8.89 2.99 -1.16
CA VAL A 52 10.13 3.74 -0.95
C VAL A 52 11.23 3.31 -1.91
N ASN A 53 11.45 1.99 -2.05
CA ASN A 53 12.61 1.43 -2.75
C ASN A 53 12.33 1.04 -4.19
N ASP A 54 11.07 0.80 -4.56
CA ASP A 54 10.70 0.39 -5.91
C ASP A 54 9.36 1.04 -6.31
N PRO A 55 9.36 2.37 -6.52
CA PRO A 55 8.12 3.07 -6.87
C PRO A 55 7.52 2.63 -8.19
N THR A 56 8.33 2.14 -9.14
CA THR A 56 7.83 1.63 -10.42
C THR A 56 6.98 0.38 -10.21
N ALA A 57 7.44 -0.56 -9.40
CA ALA A 57 6.68 -1.76 -9.06
C ALA A 57 5.41 -1.40 -8.28
N PHE A 58 5.51 -0.42 -7.37
CA PHE A 58 4.34 0.06 -6.63
C PHE A 58 3.29 0.65 -7.58
N ALA A 59 3.70 1.46 -8.53
CA ALA A 59 2.80 2.03 -9.53
C ALA A 59 2.09 0.95 -10.35
N ALA A 60 2.79 -0.12 -10.69
CA ALA A 60 2.19 -1.27 -11.37
C ALA A 60 1.09 -1.93 -10.53
N LEU A 61 1.31 -2.06 -9.21
CA LEU A 61 0.29 -2.57 -8.29
C LEU A 61 -0.91 -1.63 -8.20
N VAL A 62 -0.68 -0.33 -8.21
CA VAL A 62 -1.78 0.66 -8.22
C VAL A 62 -2.65 0.47 -9.46
N GLU A 63 -2.04 0.26 -10.62
CA GLU A 63 -2.80 0.00 -11.86
C GLU A 63 -3.64 -1.28 -11.75
N VAL A 64 -3.09 -2.34 -11.17
CA VAL A 64 -3.83 -3.58 -10.91
C VAL A 64 -5.03 -3.31 -10.01
N ALA A 65 -4.84 -2.54 -8.93
CA ALA A 65 -5.92 -2.18 -8.02
C ALA A 65 -7.00 -1.34 -8.71
N LYS A 66 -6.61 -0.38 -9.55
CA LYS A 66 -7.54 0.46 -10.31
C LYS A 66 -8.44 -0.39 -11.21
N LYS A 67 -7.86 -1.34 -11.92
CA LYS A 67 -8.61 -2.25 -12.79
C LYS A 67 -9.57 -3.12 -12.00
N ALA A 68 -9.19 -3.55 -10.81
CA ALA A 68 -10.00 -4.42 -9.97
C ALA A 68 -11.23 -3.70 -9.38
N VAL A 69 -11.15 -2.38 -9.14
CA VAL A 69 -12.25 -1.59 -8.57
C VAL A 69 -13.05 -0.81 -9.62
N ALA A 70 -12.60 -0.80 -10.85
CA ALA A 70 -13.25 -0.06 -11.95
C ALA A 70 -14.58 -0.72 -12.41
#